data_3a9ea0301f2d4633c4d7ff8027306cc1
#
_entry.id   3a9ea0301f2d4633c4d7ff8027306cc1
#
_cell.length_a   1.000
_cell.length_b   1.000
_cell.length_c   1.000
_cell.angle_alpha   90.00
_cell.angle_beta   90.00
_cell.angle_gamma   90.00
#
_symmetry.space_group_name_H-M   'P 1'
#
loop_
_entity.id
_entity.type
_entity.pdbx_description
1 polymer ?
#
loop_
_entity_poly.entity_id
_entity_poly.type
_entity_poly.pdbx_seq_one_letter_code
_entity_poly.pdbx_strand_id
1 'polypeptide(L)'
;MQIAETNSYCHYVSKLKANDPHRIYHDNFYGKEVHDDNELFGRLILEINQAGLSWTTILHKQDNIKKAYSNFNIKKISMYSNDDIESLLSNAGIIRNRLKINAIIFNANKIIKIQKNFGSFYLWLKKFKGKDIEYWVKIFKRNFKFTGPEITKEFLISTAFVEGAHVKSCHCYKY
;
A
#
# COMPACT_ATOMS: atom_id res chain seq x y z
N MET A 1 2.98 0.46 -29.82
CA MET A 1 2.75 1.42 -28.73
C MET A 1 1.30 1.51 -28.23
N GLN A 2 0.29 1.42 -29.10
CA GLN A 2 -1.14 1.46 -28.70
C GLN A 2 -1.61 0.28 -27.82
N ILE A 3 -1.03 -0.92 -27.97
CA ILE A 3 -1.44 -2.13 -27.23
C ILE A 3 -1.15 -2.03 -25.72
N ALA A 4 -0.07 -1.34 -25.34
CA ALA A 4 0.29 -1.17 -23.93
C ALA A 4 -0.67 -0.23 -23.16
N GLU A 5 -1.27 0.75 -23.83
CA GLU A 5 -2.24 1.67 -23.22
C GLU A 5 -3.60 1.01 -23.00
N THR A 6 -4.03 0.12 -23.91
CA THR A 6 -5.33 -0.57 -23.81
C THR A 6 -5.38 -1.63 -22.69
N ASN A 7 -4.24 -2.11 -22.21
CA ASN A 7 -4.15 -3.05 -21.08
C ASN A 7 -3.78 -2.37 -19.74
N SER A 8 -3.76 -1.05 -19.68
CA SER A 8 -3.42 -0.31 -18.47
C SER A 8 -4.57 -0.25 -17.48
N TYR A 9 -4.24 -0.06 -16.20
CA TYR A 9 -5.24 0.22 -15.17
C TYR A 9 -6.06 1.47 -15.48
N CYS A 10 -5.43 2.51 -16.06
CA CYS A 10 -6.11 3.71 -16.53
C CYS A 10 -7.20 3.40 -17.58
N HIS A 11 -6.90 2.52 -18.54
CA HIS A 11 -7.87 2.12 -19.55
C HIS A 11 -9.03 1.32 -18.96
N TYR A 12 -8.74 0.39 -18.03
CA TYR A 12 -9.78 -0.34 -17.31
C TYR A 12 -10.71 0.63 -16.57
N VAL A 13 -10.13 1.55 -15.80
CA VAL A 13 -10.88 2.51 -14.97
C VAL A 13 -11.69 3.51 -15.82
N SER A 14 -11.20 3.90 -16.99
CA SER A 14 -11.91 4.86 -17.88
C SER A 14 -13.31 4.39 -18.31
N LYS A 15 -13.54 3.07 -18.27
CA LYS A 15 -14.84 2.45 -18.63
C LYS A 15 -15.81 2.35 -17.44
N LEU A 16 -15.35 2.65 -16.23
CA LEU A 16 -16.13 2.51 -15.01
C LEU A 16 -16.90 3.80 -14.68
N LYS A 17 -18.00 3.65 -13.94
CA LYS A 17 -18.78 4.77 -13.42
C LYS A 17 -17.96 5.58 -12.40
N ALA A 18 -18.29 6.86 -12.24
CA ALA A 18 -17.57 7.75 -11.31
C ALA A 18 -17.61 7.29 -9.84
N ASN A 19 -18.67 6.57 -9.43
CA ASN A 19 -18.83 6.03 -8.08
C ASN A 19 -18.25 4.62 -7.90
N ASP A 20 -17.61 4.05 -8.93
CA ASP A 20 -16.93 2.75 -8.81
C ASP A 20 -15.70 2.87 -7.89
N PRO A 21 -15.48 1.93 -6.95
CA PRO A 21 -14.33 1.97 -6.04
C PRO A 21 -12.97 2.06 -6.76
N HIS A 22 -12.82 1.39 -7.91
CA HIS A 22 -11.60 1.50 -8.72
C HIS A 22 -11.42 2.89 -9.29
N ARG A 23 -12.51 3.52 -9.76
CA ARG A 23 -12.46 4.89 -10.29
C ARG A 23 -12.09 5.88 -9.20
N ILE A 24 -12.72 5.77 -8.03
CA ILE A 24 -12.43 6.61 -6.87
C ILE A 24 -10.97 6.45 -6.45
N TYR A 25 -10.47 5.21 -6.35
CA TYR A 25 -9.08 4.94 -5.98
C TYR A 25 -8.09 5.50 -7.00
N HIS A 26 -8.30 5.22 -8.29
CA HIS A 26 -7.45 5.70 -9.37
C HIS A 26 -7.36 7.23 -9.41
N ASP A 27 -8.49 7.91 -9.37
CA ASP A 27 -8.54 9.35 -9.57
C ASP A 27 -8.06 10.14 -8.33
N ASN A 28 -8.22 9.59 -7.13
CA ASN A 28 -7.96 10.32 -5.89
C ASN A 28 -6.72 9.86 -5.13
N PHE A 29 -6.24 8.63 -5.35
CA PHE A 29 -5.22 8.03 -4.49
C PHE A 29 -4.03 7.45 -5.26
N TYR A 30 -4.24 6.76 -6.38
CA TYR A 30 -3.20 6.05 -7.11
C TYR A 30 -2.19 7.00 -7.73
N GLY A 31 -0.89 6.73 -7.55
CA GLY A 31 0.19 7.55 -8.11
C GLY A 31 0.31 8.95 -7.52
N LYS A 32 -0.29 9.20 -6.34
CA LYS A 32 -0.16 10.49 -5.64
C LYS A 32 0.84 10.40 -4.51
N GLU A 33 1.67 11.42 -4.39
CA GLU A 33 2.66 11.53 -3.32
C GLU A 33 1.96 11.58 -1.95
N VAL A 34 2.46 10.78 -1.02
CA VAL A 34 1.94 10.65 0.34
C VAL A 34 3.07 10.99 1.31
N HIS A 35 2.85 11.95 2.21
CA HIS A 35 3.85 12.43 3.17
C HIS A 35 3.56 11.95 4.59
N ASP A 36 2.32 11.65 4.92
CA ASP A 36 1.93 11.13 6.24
C ASP A 36 2.33 9.66 6.39
N ASP A 37 3.08 9.36 7.45
CA ASP A 37 3.62 8.03 7.71
C ASP A 37 2.53 6.98 7.97
N ASN A 38 1.41 7.36 8.62
CA ASN A 38 0.30 6.44 8.87
C ASN A 38 -0.43 6.12 7.55
N GLU A 39 -0.60 7.11 6.67
CA GLU A 39 -1.18 6.88 5.36
C GLU A 39 -0.26 6.02 4.49
N LEU A 40 1.05 6.29 4.46
CA LEU A 40 2.03 5.45 3.79
C LEU A 40 1.96 3.99 4.29
N PHE A 41 1.91 3.82 5.61
CA PHE A 41 1.78 2.48 6.18
C PHE A 41 0.43 1.85 5.83
N GLY A 42 -0.64 2.62 5.81
CA GLY A 42 -1.96 2.17 5.36
C GLY A 42 -1.94 1.62 3.93
N ARG A 43 -1.25 2.31 3.01
CA ARG A 43 -1.05 1.81 1.64
C ARG A 43 -0.30 0.48 1.63
N LEU A 44 0.78 0.36 2.41
CA LEU A 44 1.52 -0.90 2.52
C LEU A 44 0.66 -2.02 3.12
N ILE A 45 -0.20 -1.72 4.11
CA ILE A 45 -1.14 -2.69 4.68
C ILE A 45 -2.11 -3.20 3.61
N LEU A 46 -2.66 -2.32 2.77
CA LEU A 46 -3.57 -2.71 1.70
C LEU A 46 -2.88 -3.63 0.68
N GLU A 47 -1.65 -3.31 0.27
CA GLU A 47 -0.87 -4.15 -0.65
C GLU A 47 -0.54 -5.53 -0.04
N ILE A 48 -0.16 -5.59 1.24
CA ILE A 48 0.06 -6.86 1.94
C ILE A 48 -1.24 -7.69 1.96
N ASN A 49 -2.38 -7.05 2.24
CA ASN A 49 -3.66 -7.75 2.24
C ASN A 49 -4.07 -8.24 0.85
N GLN A 50 -3.72 -7.51 -0.20
CA GLN A 50 -4.02 -7.85 -1.59
C GLN A 50 -3.29 -9.11 -2.08
N ALA A 51 -2.13 -9.44 -1.55
CA ALA A 51 -1.35 -10.59 -2.01
C ALA A 51 -2.20 -11.88 -2.13
N GLY A 52 -2.31 -12.41 -3.33
CA GLY A 52 -3.13 -13.59 -3.66
C GLY A 52 -4.64 -13.31 -3.82
N LEU A 53 -5.06 -12.05 -3.82
CA LEU A 53 -6.46 -11.63 -3.97
C LEU A 53 -6.60 -10.57 -5.06
N SER A 54 -7.82 -10.33 -5.52
CA SER A 54 -8.11 -9.24 -6.45
C SER A 54 -8.06 -7.88 -5.74
N TRP A 55 -7.62 -6.84 -6.44
CA TRP A 55 -7.68 -5.46 -5.93
C TRP A 55 -9.11 -5.01 -5.63
N THR A 56 -10.08 -5.46 -6.42
CA THR A 56 -11.51 -5.25 -6.16
C THR A 56 -11.92 -5.69 -4.75
N THR A 57 -11.44 -6.86 -4.31
CA THR A 57 -11.70 -7.37 -2.95
C THR A 57 -11.17 -6.42 -1.89
N ILE A 58 -9.99 -5.86 -2.10
CA ILE A 58 -9.37 -4.93 -1.15
C ILE A 58 -10.10 -3.60 -1.13
N LEU A 59 -10.45 -3.04 -2.28
CA LEU A 59 -11.20 -1.79 -2.37
C LEU A 59 -12.54 -1.86 -1.64
N HIS A 60 -13.28 -2.97 -1.79
CA HIS A 60 -14.54 -3.18 -1.06
C HIS A 60 -14.37 -3.35 0.45
N LYS A 61 -13.19 -3.77 0.90
CA LYS A 61 -12.89 -3.99 2.32
C LYS A 61 -12.03 -2.88 2.94
N GLN A 62 -11.59 -1.88 2.18
CA GLN A 62 -10.59 -0.91 2.62
C GLN A 62 -11.00 -0.14 3.89
N ASP A 63 -12.27 0.25 4.02
CA ASP A 63 -12.77 0.96 5.19
C ASP A 63 -12.80 0.05 6.43
N ASN A 64 -13.19 -1.20 6.25
CA ASN A 64 -13.16 -2.19 7.33
C ASN A 64 -11.71 -2.51 7.74
N ILE A 65 -10.80 -2.65 6.78
CA ILE A 65 -9.37 -2.85 7.04
C ILE A 65 -8.83 -1.63 7.80
N LYS A 66 -9.11 -0.42 7.34
CA LYS A 66 -8.68 0.81 8.00
C LYS A 66 -9.14 0.88 9.46
N LYS A 67 -10.44 0.61 9.71
CA LYS A 67 -11.00 0.59 11.07
C LYS A 67 -10.37 -0.50 11.94
N ALA A 68 -10.25 -1.71 11.43
CA ALA A 68 -9.69 -2.87 12.15
C ALA A 68 -8.21 -2.65 12.53
N TYR A 69 -7.44 -1.99 11.66
CA TYR A 69 -6.05 -1.63 11.93
C TYR A 69 -5.91 -0.22 12.53
N SER A 70 -6.80 0.17 13.46
CA SER A 70 -6.72 1.42 14.24
C SER A 70 -6.49 2.68 13.39
N ASN A 71 -7.18 2.79 12.24
CA ASN A 71 -7.01 3.86 11.25
C ASN A 71 -5.55 3.98 10.75
N PHE A 72 -4.88 2.86 10.63
CA PHE A 72 -3.47 2.72 10.21
C PHE A 72 -2.46 3.40 11.13
N ASN A 73 -2.84 3.69 12.37
CA ASN A 73 -1.94 4.30 13.34
C ASN A 73 -0.79 3.36 13.70
N ILE A 74 0.41 3.69 13.24
CA ILE A 74 1.62 2.86 13.37
C ILE A 74 1.89 2.51 14.83
N LYS A 75 1.80 3.50 15.74
CA LYS A 75 2.08 3.29 17.17
C LYS A 75 1.09 2.32 17.81
N LYS A 76 -0.21 2.44 17.48
CA LYS A 76 -1.23 1.52 18.00
C LYS A 76 -1.02 0.10 17.48
N ILE A 77 -0.81 -0.05 16.16
CA ILE A 77 -0.59 -1.37 15.55
C ILE A 77 0.67 -2.05 16.11
N SER A 78 1.74 -1.29 16.38
CA SER A 78 2.97 -1.86 16.93
C SER A 78 2.81 -2.46 18.34
N MET A 79 1.73 -2.09 19.05
CA MET A 79 1.42 -2.54 20.40
C MET A 79 0.33 -3.63 20.45
N TYR A 80 -0.12 -4.14 19.29
CA TYR A 80 -1.15 -5.17 19.26
C TYR A 80 -0.72 -6.42 20.03
N SER A 81 -1.58 -6.85 20.93
CA SER A 81 -1.48 -8.05 21.74
C SER A 81 -1.94 -9.32 20.98
N ASN A 82 -1.85 -10.46 21.61
CA ASN A 82 -2.44 -11.69 21.09
C ASN A 82 -3.97 -11.59 20.98
N ASP A 83 -4.64 -10.91 21.92
CA ASP A 83 -6.09 -10.71 21.88
C ASP A 83 -6.50 -9.85 20.69
N ASP A 84 -5.71 -8.81 20.35
CA ASP A 84 -5.93 -8.01 19.15
C ASP A 84 -5.79 -8.86 17.87
N ILE A 85 -4.79 -9.75 17.82
CA ILE A 85 -4.59 -10.67 16.69
C ILE A 85 -5.80 -11.61 16.54
N GLU A 86 -6.29 -12.21 17.63
CA GLU A 86 -7.47 -13.09 17.59
C GLU A 86 -8.73 -12.30 17.18
N SER A 87 -8.89 -11.08 17.66
CA SER A 87 -9.96 -10.16 17.22
C SER A 87 -9.92 -9.89 15.72
N LEU A 88 -8.72 -9.63 15.16
CA LEU A 88 -8.54 -9.46 13.72
C LEU A 88 -8.87 -10.74 12.94
N LEU A 89 -8.47 -11.90 13.44
CA LEU A 89 -8.75 -13.19 12.81
C LEU A 89 -10.23 -13.57 12.82
N SER A 90 -10.99 -13.11 13.79
CA SER A 90 -12.44 -13.32 13.89
C SER A 90 -13.25 -12.32 13.04
N ASN A 91 -12.64 -11.21 12.61
CA ASN A 91 -13.32 -10.15 11.87
C ASN A 91 -13.54 -10.52 10.39
N ALA A 92 -14.76 -10.89 10.01
CA ALA A 92 -15.13 -11.23 8.63
C ALA A 92 -15.04 -10.04 7.64
N GLY A 93 -14.98 -8.81 8.15
CA GLY A 93 -14.86 -7.60 7.34
C GLY A 93 -13.49 -7.40 6.70
N ILE A 94 -12.45 -8.13 7.17
CA ILE A 94 -11.07 -7.99 6.68
C ILE A 94 -10.53 -9.30 6.07
N ILE A 95 -9.24 -9.30 5.72
CA ILE A 95 -8.54 -10.51 5.26
C ILE A 95 -7.97 -11.24 6.48
N ARG A 96 -8.60 -12.36 6.83
CA ARG A 96 -8.26 -13.17 8.02
C ARG A 96 -7.07 -14.09 7.73
N ASN A 97 -5.87 -13.55 7.81
CA ASN A 97 -4.63 -14.29 7.58
C ASN A 97 -3.58 -13.93 8.65
N ARG A 98 -3.27 -14.88 9.53
CA ARG A 98 -2.34 -14.69 10.65
C ARG A 98 -0.94 -14.26 10.22
N LEU A 99 -0.44 -14.79 9.09
CA LEU A 99 0.89 -14.42 8.59
C LEU A 99 0.93 -12.95 8.15
N LYS A 100 -0.12 -12.48 7.47
CA LYS A 100 -0.24 -11.07 7.07
C LYS A 100 -0.39 -10.15 8.27
N ILE A 101 -1.23 -10.52 9.25
CA ILE A 101 -1.42 -9.74 10.49
C ILE A 101 -0.09 -9.61 11.24
N ASN A 102 0.62 -10.70 11.46
CA ASN A 102 1.91 -10.69 12.14
C ASN A 102 2.97 -9.87 11.37
N ALA A 103 2.95 -9.95 10.03
CA ALA A 103 3.83 -9.14 9.19
C ALA A 103 3.54 -7.63 9.35
N ILE A 104 2.27 -7.25 9.38
CA ILE A 104 1.84 -5.85 9.57
C ILE A 104 2.32 -5.32 10.93
N ILE A 105 2.14 -6.08 12.01
CA ILE A 105 2.61 -5.68 13.36
C ILE A 105 4.13 -5.56 13.39
N PHE A 106 4.85 -6.53 12.81
CA PHE A 106 6.31 -6.45 12.68
C PHE A 106 6.74 -5.20 11.91
N ASN A 107 6.08 -4.89 10.80
CA ASN A 107 6.38 -3.74 9.96
C ASN A 107 6.10 -2.42 10.70
N ALA A 108 5.03 -2.33 11.49
CA ALA A 108 4.77 -1.18 12.35
C ALA A 108 5.92 -0.90 13.32
N ASN A 109 6.40 -1.95 14.02
CA ASN A 109 7.55 -1.86 14.91
C ASN A 109 8.84 -1.43 14.18
N LYS A 110 9.03 -1.90 12.95
CA LYS A 110 10.17 -1.49 12.12
C LYS A 110 10.07 -0.03 11.71
N ILE A 111 8.88 0.44 11.35
CA ILE A 111 8.65 1.86 10.98
C ILE A 111 8.91 2.77 12.17
N ILE A 112 8.50 2.42 13.39
CA ILE A 112 8.83 3.20 14.59
C ILE A 112 10.35 3.37 14.76
N LYS A 113 11.13 2.29 14.54
CA LYS A 113 12.60 2.38 14.58
C LYS A 113 13.15 3.28 13.47
N ILE A 114 12.55 3.23 12.27
CA ILE A 114 12.92 4.11 11.15
C ILE A 114 12.59 5.56 11.51
N GLN A 115 11.41 5.87 12.04
CA GLN A 115 11.02 7.21 12.47
C GLN A 115 12.00 7.78 13.50
N LYS A 116 12.40 6.97 14.48
CA LYS A 116 13.38 7.39 15.49
C LYS A 116 14.73 7.75 14.90
N ASN A 117 15.20 7.03 13.87
CA ASN A 117 16.54 7.20 13.29
C ASN A 117 16.59 8.21 12.15
N PHE A 118 15.49 8.41 11.43
CA PHE A 118 15.43 9.21 10.19
C PHE A 118 14.40 10.35 10.23
N GLY A 119 13.70 10.52 11.35
CA GLY A 119 12.65 11.52 11.52
C GLY A 119 11.26 11.07 11.06
N SER A 120 11.15 10.40 9.90
CA SER A 120 9.89 9.83 9.43
C SER A 120 10.11 8.64 8.49
N PHE A 121 9.07 7.86 8.26
CA PHE A 121 9.08 6.80 7.25
C PHE A 121 9.17 7.38 5.84
N TYR A 122 8.46 8.49 5.59
CA TYR A 122 8.57 9.25 4.35
C TYR A 122 10.01 9.69 4.05
N LEU A 123 10.69 10.32 5.02
CA LEU A 123 12.07 10.76 4.84
C LEU A 123 13.03 9.60 4.58
N TRP A 124 12.81 8.46 5.23
CA TRP A 124 13.59 7.26 4.97
C TRP A 124 13.39 6.75 3.54
N LEU A 125 12.14 6.67 3.06
CA LEU A 125 11.84 6.30 1.68
C LEU A 125 12.47 7.29 0.69
N LYS A 126 12.36 8.59 0.95
CA LYS A 126 12.91 9.66 0.10
C LYS A 126 14.41 9.51 -0.17
N LYS A 127 15.18 8.93 0.76
CA LYS A 127 16.62 8.66 0.56
C LYS A 127 16.94 7.75 -0.62
N PHE A 128 15.99 6.93 -1.03
CA PHE A 128 16.15 5.96 -2.12
C PHE A 128 15.44 6.37 -3.41
N LYS A 129 14.82 7.55 -3.45
CA LYS A 129 14.17 8.06 -4.67
C LYS A 129 15.17 8.08 -5.82
N GLY A 130 14.77 7.62 -7.00
CA GLY A 130 15.63 7.49 -8.19
C GLY A 130 16.42 6.18 -8.26
N LYS A 131 16.34 5.30 -7.26
CA LYS A 131 16.90 3.95 -7.36
C LYS A 131 15.96 3.04 -8.17
N ASP A 132 16.56 2.04 -8.85
CA ASP A 132 15.81 1.03 -9.59
C ASP A 132 14.96 0.14 -8.68
N ILE A 133 14.01 -0.56 -9.28
CA ILE A 133 13.06 -1.40 -8.53
C ILE A 133 13.75 -2.58 -7.82
N GLU A 134 14.83 -3.11 -8.37
CA GLU A 134 15.58 -4.21 -7.75
C GLU A 134 16.24 -3.77 -6.45
N TYR A 135 16.79 -2.55 -6.42
CA TYR A 135 17.34 -1.96 -5.22
C TYR A 135 16.25 -1.79 -4.14
N TRP A 136 15.09 -1.26 -4.51
CA TRP A 136 13.94 -1.12 -3.63
C TRP A 136 13.49 -2.46 -3.04
N VAL A 137 13.37 -3.49 -3.88
CA VAL A 137 13.00 -4.84 -3.42
C VAL A 137 14.01 -5.37 -2.40
N LYS A 138 15.31 -5.18 -2.62
CA LYS A 138 16.36 -5.57 -1.66
C LYS A 138 16.20 -4.83 -0.32
N ILE A 139 15.95 -3.51 -0.35
CA ILE A 139 15.75 -2.70 0.86
C ILE A 139 14.49 -3.12 1.61
N PHE A 140 13.38 -3.34 0.90
CA PHE A 140 12.13 -3.78 1.52
C PHE A 140 12.26 -5.16 2.15
N LYS A 141 12.84 -6.13 1.47
CA LYS A 141 13.10 -7.48 2.02
C LYS A 141 13.96 -7.48 3.30
N ARG A 142 14.93 -6.55 3.39
CA ARG A 142 15.79 -6.42 4.58
C ARG A 142 15.07 -5.80 5.79
N ASN A 143 14.08 -4.98 5.55
CA ASN A 143 13.45 -4.18 6.58
C ASN A 143 12.06 -4.64 6.95
N PHE A 144 11.29 -5.20 6.01
CA PHE A 144 9.87 -5.51 6.17
C PHE A 144 9.57 -6.96 5.86
N LYS A 145 8.48 -7.45 6.42
CA LYS A 145 7.92 -8.78 6.15
C LYS A 145 6.77 -8.68 5.16
N PHE A 146 6.56 -9.73 4.39
CA PHE A 146 5.51 -9.83 3.39
C PHE A 146 5.59 -8.76 2.29
N THR A 147 6.81 -8.34 1.95
CA THR A 147 7.09 -7.32 0.94
C THR A 147 7.91 -7.93 -0.20
N GLY A 148 7.28 -8.84 -0.94
CA GLY A 148 7.82 -9.39 -2.17
C GLY A 148 7.93 -8.33 -3.28
N PRO A 149 8.51 -8.69 -4.45
CA PRO A 149 8.73 -7.75 -5.56
C PRO A 149 7.46 -7.01 -5.99
N GLU A 150 6.35 -7.72 -6.18
CA GLU A 150 5.09 -7.13 -6.63
C GLU A 150 4.50 -6.16 -5.59
N ILE A 151 4.45 -6.56 -4.31
CA ILE A 151 3.95 -5.70 -3.23
C ILE A 151 4.81 -4.43 -3.09
N THR A 152 6.13 -4.58 -3.16
CA THR A 152 7.04 -3.44 -3.10
C THR A 152 6.83 -2.50 -4.27
N LYS A 153 6.74 -3.04 -5.49
CA LYS A 153 6.54 -2.27 -6.73
C LYS A 153 5.22 -1.51 -6.69
N GLU A 154 4.11 -2.17 -6.40
CA GLU A 154 2.79 -1.52 -6.35
C GLU A 154 2.71 -0.46 -5.24
N PHE A 155 3.25 -0.74 -4.07
CA PHE A 155 3.36 0.26 -3.00
C PHE A 155 4.08 1.53 -3.47
N LEU A 156 5.23 1.38 -4.14
CA LEU A 156 6.05 2.51 -4.59
C LEU A 156 5.38 3.28 -5.74
N ILE A 157 4.75 2.60 -6.67
CA ILE A 157 4.00 3.21 -7.78
C ILE A 157 2.77 3.95 -7.23
N SER A 158 1.98 3.30 -6.36
CA SER A 158 0.75 3.89 -5.81
C SER A 158 1.01 5.12 -4.95
N THR A 159 2.22 5.25 -4.39
CA THR A 159 2.64 6.38 -3.53
C THR A 159 3.62 7.35 -4.22
N ALA A 160 3.80 7.23 -5.54
CA ALA A 160 4.64 8.10 -6.39
C ALA A 160 6.15 8.14 -6.03
N PHE A 161 6.68 7.10 -5.37
CA PHE A 161 8.13 6.95 -5.22
C PHE A 161 8.79 6.42 -6.49
N VAL A 162 8.05 5.67 -7.30
CA VAL A 162 8.44 5.15 -8.60
C VAL A 162 7.37 5.54 -9.63
N GLU A 163 7.80 5.91 -10.82
CA GLU A 163 6.91 6.26 -11.94
C GLU A 163 6.16 5.03 -12.46
N GLY A 164 5.06 5.26 -13.20
CA GLY A 164 4.32 4.22 -13.91
C GLY A 164 2.89 4.01 -13.43
N ALA A 165 2.38 4.86 -12.53
CA ALA A 165 0.98 4.79 -12.08
C ALA A 165 -0.01 5.07 -13.23
N HIS A 166 0.30 6.04 -14.08
CA HIS A 166 -0.60 6.48 -15.13
C HIS A 166 0.07 6.49 -16.50
N VAL A 167 -0.68 6.13 -17.54
CA VAL A 167 -0.24 6.25 -18.94
C VAL A 167 -0.41 7.69 -19.41
N LYS A 168 0.36 8.12 -20.43
CA LYS A 168 0.38 9.51 -20.92
C LYS A 168 -0.98 10.06 -21.33
N SER A 169 -1.87 9.22 -21.85
CA SER A 169 -3.24 9.60 -22.23
C SER A 169 -4.20 9.72 -21.04
N CYS A 170 -3.80 9.37 -19.83
CA CYS A 170 -4.63 9.44 -18.64
C CYS A 170 -4.73 10.87 -18.11
N HIS A 171 -5.94 11.29 -17.72
CA HIS A 171 -6.16 12.60 -17.11
C HIS A 171 -5.43 12.81 -15.76
N CYS A 172 -5.04 11.71 -15.10
CA CYS A 172 -4.25 11.74 -13.86
C CYS A 172 -2.73 11.76 -14.11
N TYR A 173 -2.29 11.65 -15.38
CA TYR A 173 -0.86 11.67 -15.70
C TYR A 173 -0.23 13.02 -15.32
N LYS A 174 0.86 12.98 -14.57
CA LYS A 174 1.69 14.16 -14.24
C LYS A 174 3.02 14.03 -14.98
N TYR A 175 3.45 15.12 -15.60
CA TYR A 175 4.74 15.23 -16.30
C TYR A 175 5.92 15.20 -15.32
#